data_cee4478963550e06002fd06469fa53af
#
_entry.id   cee4478963550e06002fd06469fa53af
#
_cell.length_a   1.000
_cell.length_b   1.000
_cell.length_c   1.000
_cell.angle_alpha   90.00
_cell.angle_beta   90.00
_cell.angle_gamma   90.00
#
_symmetry.space_group_name_H-M   'P 1'
#
loop_
_entity.id
_entity.type
_entity.pdbx_description
1 polymer ?
#
loop_
_entity_poly.entity_id
_entity_poly.type
_entity_poly.pdbx_seq_one_letter_code
_entity_poly.pdbx_strand_id
1 'polypeptide(L)'
;MLDKYYNRGKVEQIDKFILFILLFMMCIIPIITHEYTSTNYSPIFTLTLYSSGERVEIFNFYKTAILYLGTMIVFCFFMYKIFVLKEELKKRKVNIILLILAIGVILSSVFSDYKDIALFGNPDRFEGALAWFCYIVIFFVLYNIKIDVKDLKLFYFGLFP
;
A
#
# COMPACT_ATOMS: atom_id res chain seq x y z
N MET A 1 10.91 -29.58 19.48
CA MET A 1 10.31 -28.56 20.38
C MET A 1 11.03 -27.21 20.29
N LEU A 2 12.36 -27.18 20.30
CA LEU A 2 13.20 -25.96 20.17
C LEU A 2 12.96 -25.19 18.87
N ASP A 3 12.79 -25.83 17.72
CA ASP A 3 12.56 -25.19 16.43
C ASP A 3 11.26 -24.38 16.41
N LYS A 4 10.22 -24.84 17.13
CA LYS A 4 8.94 -24.12 17.23
C LYS A 4 9.04 -22.83 18.04
N TYR A 5 9.87 -22.81 19.09
CA TYR A 5 10.12 -21.61 19.89
C TYR A 5 10.99 -20.60 19.12
N TYR A 6 12.02 -21.08 18.42
CA TYR A 6 12.89 -20.26 17.59
C TYR A 6 12.12 -19.56 16.46
N ASN A 7 11.25 -20.30 15.77
CA ASN A 7 10.41 -19.72 14.72
C ASN A 7 9.40 -18.70 15.26
N ARG A 8 8.84 -18.91 16.46
CA ARG A 8 7.93 -17.91 17.08
C ARG A 8 8.61 -16.57 17.34
N GLY A 9 9.84 -16.56 17.85
CA GLY A 9 10.60 -15.33 18.08
C GLY A 9 10.86 -14.58 16.77
N LYS A 10 11.21 -15.28 15.70
CA LYS A 10 11.40 -14.68 14.37
C LYS A 10 10.12 -14.10 13.78
N VAL A 11 8.98 -14.80 13.94
CA VAL A 11 7.69 -14.31 13.48
C VAL A 11 7.32 -13.00 14.17
N GLU A 12 7.52 -12.92 15.50
CA GLU A 12 7.24 -11.71 16.26
C GLU A 12 8.14 -10.53 15.84
N GLN A 13 9.43 -10.79 15.60
CA GLN A 13 10.35 -9.76 15.09
C GLN A 13 9.93 -9.23 13.72
N ILE A 14 9.52 -10.11 12.81
CA ILE A 14 9.04 -9.71 11.50
C ILE A 14 7.74 -8.92 11.59
N ASP A 15 6.80 -9.33 12.45
CA ASP A 15 5.56 -8.59 12.66
C ASP A 15 5.82 -7.17 13.19
N LYS A 16 6.76 -7.01 14.13
CA LYS A 16 7.22 -5.70 14.64
C LYS A 16 7.90 -4.87 13.55
N PHE A 17 8.71 -5.50 12.71
CA PHE A 17 9.40 -4.81 11.62
C PHE A 17 8.42 -4.33 10.55
N ILE A 18 7.43 -5.15 10.16
CA ILE A 18 6.34 -4.76 9.27
C ILE A 18 5.58 -3.57 9.86
N LEU A 19 5.23 -3.63 11.15
CA LEU A 19 4.53 -2.54 11.83
C LEU A 19 5.35 -1.25 11.82
N PHE A 20 6.65 -1.34 12.06
CA PHE A 20 7.56 -0.19 12.02
C PHE A 20 7.61 0.45 10.62
N ILE A 21 7.69 -0.35 9.55
CA ILE A 21 7.67 0.17 8.18
C ILE A 21 6.35 0.89 7.89
N LEU A 22 5.21 0.31 8.29
CA LEU A 22 3.91 0.93 8.09
C LEU A 22 3.77 2.25 8.85
N LEU A 23 4.26 2.32 10.09
CA LEU A 23 4.32 3.57 10.86
C LEU A 23 5.18 4.62 10.18
N PHE A 24 6.38 4.23 9.74
CA PHE A 24 7.29 5.10 9.03
C PHE A 24 6.64 5.68 7.77
N MET A 25 5.94 4.84 6.99
CA MET A 25 5.18 5.30 5.83
C MET A 25 4.08 6.30 6.23
N MET A 26 3.31 6.02 7.27
CA MET A 26 2.26 6.94 7.75
C MET A 26 2.79 8.30 8.19
N CYS A 27 3.99 8.34 8.78
CA CYS A 27 4.64 9.59 9.18
C CYS A 27 5.24 10.36 8.00
N ILE A 28 5.89 9.67 7.07
CA ILE A 28 6.64 10.30 5.96
C ILE A 28 5.73 10.75 4.83
N ILE A 29 4.75 9.94 4.43
CA ILE A 29 3.88 10.24 3.28
C ILE A 29 3.23 11.63 3.36
N PRO A 30 2.67 12.09 4.51
CA PRO A 30 2.09 13.42 4.60
C PRO A 30 3.11 14.56 4.47
N ILE A 31 4.36 14.34 4.87
CA ILE A 31 5.40 15.38 4.96
C ILE A 31 6.02 15.67 3.59
N ILE A 32 6.00 14.71 2.67
CA ILE A 32 6.64 14.85 1.37
C ILE A 32 5.85 15.80 0.50
N THR A 33 6.53 16.90 0.13
CA THR A 33 6.07 17.88 -0.85
C THR A 33 7.20 18.11 -1.82
N HIS A 34 7.04 17.68 -3.07
CA HIS A 34 8.03 17.89 -4.13
C HIS A 34 7.33 18.08 -5.46
N GLU A 35 7.80 19.02 -6.26
CA GLU A 35 7.24 19.32 -7.57
C GLU A 35 7.56 18.19 -8.57
N TYR A 36 6.54 17.76 -9.31
CA TYR A 36 6.65 16.82 -10.41
C TYR A 36 5.96 17.42 -11.65
N THR A 37 6.70 17.62 -12.73
CA THR A 37 6.16 18.08 -13.99
C THR A 37 5.84 16.88 -14.87
N SER A 38 4.58 16.67 -15.23
CA SER A 38 4.16 15.65 -16.18
C SER A 38 3.66 16.28 -17.46
N THR A 39 4.19 15.81 -18.60
CA THR A 39 3.65 16.11 -19.92
C THR A 39 2.65 15.04 -20.29
N ASN A 40 1.35 15.34 -20.17
CA ASN A 40 0.29 14.40 -20.50
C ASN A 40 -0.18 14.60 -21.93
N TYR A 41 0.11 13.64 -22.78
CA TYR A 41 -0.37 13.57 -24.16
C TYR A 41 -1.72 12.85 -24.30
N SER A 42 -2.48 12.66 -23.22
CA SER A 42 -3.80 12.03 -23.30
C SER A 42 -4.79 12.97 -24.01
N PRO A 43 -5.48 12.52 -25.07
CA PRO A 43 -6.43 13.36 -25.82
C PRO A 43 -7.60 13.86 -24.96
N ILE A 44 -7.89 13.23 -23.84
CA ILE A 44 -8.92 13.67 -22.88
C ILE A 44 -8.46 14.92 -22.12
N PHE A 45 -7.16 15.06 -21.85
CA PHE A 45 -6.62 16.19 -21.09
C PHE A 45 -6.29 17.40 -21.93
N THR A 46 -6.06 17.23 -23.23
CA THR A 46 -5.84 18.34 -24.18
C THR A 46 -7.11 19.12 -24.48
N LEU A 47 -8.29 18.51 -24.29
CA LEU A 47 -9.58 19.16 -24.49
C LEU A 47 -10.05 20.01 -23.30
N THR A 48 -9.45 19.86 -22.12
CA THR A 48 -9.85 20.58 -20.92
C THR A 48 -8.83 21.64 -20.52
N LEU A 49 -9.09 22.89 -20.90
CA LEU A 49 -8.67 24.16 -20.24
C LEU A 49 -7.16 24.51 -20.12
N TYR A 50 -6.21 23.69 -20.55
CA TYR A 50 -4.78 24.00 -20.46
C TYR A 50 -4.10 23.89 -21.82
N SER A 51 -3.65 25.01 -22.33
CA SER A 51 -3.07 25.18 -23.67
C SER A 51 -1.65 24.60 -23.85
N SER A 52 -0.97 24.17 -22.79
CA SER A 52 0.44 23.71 -22.86
C SER A 52 0.66 22.21 -22.67
N GLY A 53 -0.34 21.47 -22.21
CA GLY A 53 -0.18 20.02 -21.93
C GLY A 53 0.77 19.67 -20.76
N GLU A 54 1.37 20.68 -20.13
CA GLU A 54 2.23 20.52 -18.96
C GLU A 54 1.42 20.73 -17.68
N ARG A 55 1.51 19.77 -16.78
CA ARG A 55 0.93 19.89 -15.43
C ARG A 55 2.03 19.74 -14.40
N VAL A 56 2.03 20.64 -13.43
CA VAL A 56 2.91 20.58 -12.26
C VAL A 56 2.12 19.96 -11.11
N GLU A 57 2.54 18.78 -10.70
CA GLU A 57 2.01 18.08 -9.53
C GLU A 57 2.98 18.24 -8.35
N ILE A 58 2.50 18.79 -7.24
CA ILE A 58 3.35 19.11 -6.09
C ILE A 58 3.25 18.01 -5.01
N PHE A 59 2.12 17.30 -4.93
CA PHE A 59 1.83 16.52 -3.74
C PHE A 59 1.74 15.01 -3.94
N ASN A 60 1.20 14.53 -5.04
CA ASN A 60 0.70 13.15 -5.10
C ASN A 60 1.67 12.14 -5.69
N PHE A 61 2.48 12.50 -6.67
CA PHE A 61 3.36 11.57 -7.38
C PHE A 61 4.35 10.85 -6.44
N TYR A 62 5.13 11.62 -5.67
CA TYR A 62 6.14 11.03 -4.77
C TYR A 62 5.51 10.27 -3.59
N LYS A 63 4.36 10.74 -3.09
CA LYS A 63 3.59 10.04 -2.06
C LYS A 63 3.14 8.67 -2.54
N THR A 64 2.62 8.60 -3.76
CA THR A 64 2.17 7.35 -4.37
C THR A 64 3.35 6.42 -4.67
N ALA A 65 4.49 6.94 -5.14
CA ALA A 65 5.70 6.15 -5.35
C ALA A 65 6.19 5.50 -4.05
N ILE A 66 6.20 6.25 -2.94
CA ILE A 66 6.60 5.73 -1.63
C ILE A 66 5.57 4.72 -1.11
N LEU A 67 4.28 4.97 -1.33
CA LEU A 67 3.22 4.01 -1.01
C LEU A 67 3.45 2.67 -1.72
N TYR A 68 3.76 2.70 -3.02
CA TYR A 68 4.01 1.49 -3.81
C TYR A 68 5.24 0.75 -3.32
N LEU A 69 6.38 1.44 -3.17
CA LEU A 69 7.63 0.84 -2.71
C LEU A 69 7.48 0.25 -1.29
N GLY A 70 6.92 1.02 -0.36
CA GLY A 70 6.72 0.57 1.00
C GLY A 70 5.77 -0.62 1.09
N THR A 71 4.69 -0.62 0.30
CA THR A 71 3.76 -1.76 0.25
C THR A 71 4.44 -3.00 -0.33
N MET A 72 5.27 -2.86 -1.37
CA MET A 72 6.05 -3.98 -1.89
C MET A 72 6.97 -4.59 -0.84
N ILE A 73 7.70 -3.75 -0.09
CA ILE A 73 8.60 -4.21 0.97
C ILE A 73 7.81 -4.96 2.05
N VAL A 74 6.72 -4.37 2.54
CA VAL A 74 5.82 -4.98 3.54
C VAL A 74 5.29 -6.32 3.04
N PHE A 75 4.85 -6.39 1.79
CA PHE A 75 4.35 -7.61 1.19
C PHE A 75 5.42 -8.70 1.07
N CYS A 76 6.66 -8.34 0.69
CA CYS A 76 7.78 -9.27 0.65
C CYS A 76 8.08 -9.89 2.04
N PHE A 77 8.13 -9.07 3.09
CA PHE A 77 8.33 -9.58 4.46
C PHE A 77 7.17 -10.46 4.92
N PHE A 78 5.95 -10.10 4.55
CA PHE A 78 4.79 -10.91 4.86
C PHE A 78 4.80 -12.26 4.12
N MET A 79 5.17 -12.28 2.84
CA MET A 79 5.34 -13.52 2.07
C MET A 79 6.46 -14.39 2.65
N TYR A 80 7.60 -13.80 3.04
CA TYR A 80 8.66 -14.51 3.74
C TYR A 80 8.13 -15.21 5.01
N LYS A 81 7.31 -14.51 5.80
CA LYS A 81 6.68 -15.07 7.00
C LYS A 81 5.82 -16.29 6.68
N ILE A 82 5.01 -16.24 5.62
CA ILE A 82 4.11 -17.34 5.24
C ILE A 82 4.89 -18.53 4.66
N PHE A 83 5.76 -18.28 3.67
CA PHE A 83 6.42 -19.35 2.93
C PHE A 83 7.60 -19.97 3.67
N VAL A 84 8.42 -19.16 4.34
CA VAL A 84 9.64 -19.64 5.00
C VAL A 84 9.36 -20.06 6.45
N LEU A 85 8.65 -19.24 7.21
CA LEU A 85 8.33 -19.55 8.61
C LEU A 85 7.06 -20.40 8.76
N LYS A 86 6.35 -20.68 7.65
CA LYS A 86 5.13 -21.51 7.60
C LYS A 86 4.07 -21.08 8.62
N GLU A 87 3.94 -19.78 8.84
CA GLU A 87 2.89 -19.25 9.71
C GLU A 87 1.55 -19.32 8.97
N GLU A 88 0.54 -19.84 9.66
CA GLU A 88 -0.79 -19.97 9.09
C GLU A 88 -1.53 -18.63 9.06
N LEU A 89 -2.18 -18.35 7.93
CA LEU A 89 -3.09 -17.20 7.82
C LEU A 89 -4.29 -17.37 8.75
N LYS A 90 -4.74 -16.26 9.32
CA LYS A 90 -5.99 -16.26 10.10
C LYS A 90 -7.16 -16.65 9.19
N LYS A 91 -7.75 -17.82 9.42
CA LYS A 91 -8.94 -18.32 8.69
C LYS A 91 -10.17 -17.51 9.09
N ARG A 92 -10.37 -16.35 8.50
CA ARG A 92 -11.51 -15.47 8.78
C ARG A 92 -12.19 -15.00 7.50
N LYS A 93 -13.50 -14.74 7.59
CA LYS A 93 -14.32 -14.22 6.48
C LYS A 93 -13.77 -12.93 5.84
N VAL A 94 -13.06 -12.12 6.64
CA VAL A 94 -12.44 -10.85 6.18
C VAL A 94 -11.44 -11.07 5.04
N ASN A 95 -10.61 -12.12 5.10
CA ASN A 95 -9.66 -12.43 4.04
C ASN A 95 -10.36 -12.74 2.71
N ILE A 96 -11.54 -13.38 2.76
CA ILE A 96 -12.35 -13.68 1.57
C ILE A 96 -12.94 -12.39 1.00
N ILE A 97 -13.44 -11.48 1.86
CA ILE A 97 -13.99 -10.20 1.44
C ILE A 97 -12.91 -9.35 0.75
N LEU A 98 -11.69 -9.31 1.32
CA LEU A 98 -10.57 -8.60 0.72
C LEU A 98 -10.16 -9.19 -0.64
N LEU A 99 -10.21 -10.51 -0.79
CA LEU A 99 -9.95 -11.18 -2.06
C LEU A 99 -10.99 -10.79 -3.12
N ILE A 100 -12.28 -10.80 -2.74
CA ILE A 100 -13.37 -10.37 -3.64
C ILE A 100 -13.17 -8.91 -4.05
N LEU A 101 -12.83 -8.03 -3.11
CA LEU A 101 -12.55 -6.63 -3.39
C LEU A 101 -11.36 -6.47 -4.37
N ALA A 102 -10.27 -7.21 -4.15
CA ALA A 102 -9.11 -7.19 -5.04
C ALA A 102 -9.47 -7.65 -6.46
N ILE A 103 -10.25 -8.72 -6.59
CA ILE A 103 -10.75 -9.20 -7.89
C ILE A 103 -11.63 -8.13 -8.54
N GLY A 104 -12.51 -7.46 -7.79
CA GLY A 104 -13.35 -6.38 -8.30
C GLY A 104 -12.54 -5.22 -8.86
N VAL A 105 -11.47 -4.79 -8.16
CA VAL A 105 -10.56 -3.73 -8.62
C VAL A 105 -9.85 -4.15 -9.92
N ILE A 106 -9.36 -5.38 -10.00
CA ILE A 106 -8.69 -5.91 -11.20
C ILE A 106 -9.68 -5.96 -12.38
N LEU A 107 -10.87 -6.51 -12.20
CA LEU A 107 -11.88 -6.58 -13.25
C LEU A 107 -12.28 -5.19 -13.74
N SER A 108 -12.52 -4.24 -12.83
CA SER A 108 -12.83 -2.86 -13.18
C SER A 108 -11.75 -2.22 -14.06
N SER A 109 -10.48 -2.49 -13.76
CA SER A 109 -9.35 -1.95 -14.53
C SER A 109 -9.20 -2.60 -15.90
N VAL A 110 -9.45 -3.90 -16.01
CA VAL A 110 -9.34 -4.66 -17.26
C VAL A 110 -10.46 -4.26 -18.23
N PHE A 111 -11.67 -4.02 -17.74
CA PHE A 111 -12.82 -3.63 -18.54
C PHE A 111 -12.92 -2.12 -18.79
N SER A 112 -11.99 -1.31 -18.30
CA SER A 112 -11.96 0.12 -18.56
C SER A 112 -11.52 0.42 -19.98
N ASP A 113 -12.17 1.37 -20.63
CA ASP A 113 -11.78 1.90 -21.95
C ASP A 113 -10.45 2.68 -21.86
N TYR A 114 -10.18 3.31 -20.72
CA TYR A 114 -8.98 4.12 -20.45
C TYR A 114 -8.06 3.41 -19.46
N LYS A 115 -7.29 2.44 -19.94
CA LYS A 115 -6.47 1.56 -19.11
C LYS A 115 -5.44 2.30 -18.26
N ASP A 116 -4.78 3.31 -18.82
CA ASP A 116 -3.75 4.08 -18.12
C ASP A 116 -4.35 4.84 -16.94
N ILE A 117 -5.49 5.48 -17.14
CA ILE A 117 -6.20 6.20 -16.06
C ILE A 117 -6.78 5.22 -15.04
N ALA A 118 -7.26 4.07 -15.48
CA ALA A 118 -7.79 3.05 -14.57
C ALA A 118 -6.70 2.44 -13.68
N LEU A 119 -5.48 2.24 -14.21
CA LEU A 119 -4.37 1.65 -13.48
C LEU A 119 -3.67 2.66 -12.55
N PHE A 120 -3.29 3.81 -13.09
CA PHE A 120 -2.47 4.79 -12.36
C PHE A 120 -3.29 5.91 -11.73
N GLY A 121 -4.54 6.08 -12.15
CA GLY A 121 -5.39 7.18 -11.73
C GLY A 121 -5.21 8.43 -12.59
N ASN A 122 -5.98 9.45 -12.26
CA ASN A 122 -5.80 10.77 -12.83
C ASN A 122 -4.46 11.35 -12.32
N PRO A 123 -3.66 12.01 -13.17
CA PRO A 123 -2.42 12.68 -12.78
C PRO A 123 -2.53 13.61 -11.57
N ASP A 124 -3.70 14.19 -11.33
CA ASP A 124 -3.96 15.06 -10.18
C ASP A 124 -4.02 14.31 -8.83
N ARG A 125 -4.33 12.99 -8.84
CA ARG A 125 -4.54 12.21 -7.61
C ARG A 125 -3.74 10.93 -7.51
N PHE A 126 -3.38 10.33 -8.65
CA PHE A 126 -2.71 9.02 -8.73
C PHE A 126 -3.44 7.89 -7.94
N GLU A 127 -4.76 8.00 -7.81
CA GLU A 127 -5.61 7.03 -7.10
C GLU A 127 -6.21 6.02 -8.08
N GLY A 128 -5.36 5.34 -8.84
CA GLY A 128 -5.76 4.25 -9.73
C GLY A 128 -5.88 2.91 -9.01
N ALA A 129 -6.15 1.86 -9.78
CA ALA A 129 -6.28 0.51 -9.28
C ALA A 129 -5.04 0.03 -8.49
N LEU A 130 -3.84 0.48 -8.88
CA LEU A 130 -2.60 0.14 -8.17
C LEU A 130 -2.59 0.70 -6.74
N ALA A 131 -3.05 1.95 -6.54
CA ALA A 131 -3.15 2.53 -5.21
C ALA A 131 -4.18 1.77 -4.34
N TRP A 132 -5.34 1.46 -4.91
CA TRP A 132 -6.36 0.64 -4.23
C TRP A 132 -5.84 -0.74 -3.88
N PHE A 133 -5.06 -1.36 -4.77
CA PHE A 133 -4.43 -2.65 -4.49
C PHE A 133 -3.43 -2.57 -3.33
N CYS A 134 -2.63 -1.49 -3.25
CA CYS A 134 -1.75 -1.25 -2.11
C CYS A 134 -2.53 -1.12 -0.79
N TYR A 135 -3.65 -0.40 -0.78
CA TYR A 135 -4.48 -0.29 0.42
C TYR A 135 -5.05 -1.64 0.87
N ILE A 136 -5.52 -2.44 -0.08
CA ILE A 136 -6.01 -3.81 0.19
C ILE A 136 -4.88 -4.68 0.78
N VAL A 137 -3.69 -4.62 0.21
CA VAL A 137 -2.51 -5.39 0.68
C VAL A 137 -2.12 -4.94 2.09
N ILE A 138 -2.01 -3.64 2.34
CA ILE A 138 -1.68 -3.10 3.67
C ILE A 138 -2.71 -3.57 4.70
N PHE A 139 -4.00 -3.47 4.38
CA PHE A 139 -5.06 -3.91 5.28
C PHE A 139 -5.01 -5.43 5.51
N PHE A 140 -4.76 -6.22 4.45
CA PHE A 140 -4.62 -7.67 4.54
C PHE A 140 -3.44 -8.06 5.46
N VAL A 141 -2.30 -7.41 5.31
CA VAL A 141 -1.11 -7.64 6.14
C VAL A 141 -1.40 -7.27 7.59
N LEU A 142 -1.89 -6.04 7.86
CA LEU A 142 -2.24 -5.58 9.21
C LEU A 142 -3.21 -6.52 9.92
N TYR A 143 -4.19 -7.04 9.18
CA TYR A 143 -5.17 -7.96 9.73
C TYR A 143 -4.58 -9.32 10.12
N ASN A 144 -3.53 -9.77 9.41
CA ASN A 144 -2.91 -11.08 9.62
C ASN A 144 -1.66 -11.07 10.52
N ILE A 145 -1.06 -9.91 10.81
CA ILE A 145 0.03 -9.81 11.79
C ILE A 145 -0.51 -9.93 13.23
N LYS A 146 0.38 -10.33 14.14
CA LYS A 146 0.11 -10.36 15.58
C LYS A 146 0.63 -9.07 16.20
N ILE A 147 -0.29 -8.18 16.60
CA ILE A 147 0.04 -6.90 17.22
C ILE A 147 -0.21 -7.03 18.72
N ASP A 148 0.78 -6.74 19.54
CA ASP A 148 0.63 -6.68 20.99
C ASP A 148 0.13 -5.29 21.43
N VAL A 149 -0.58 -5.22 22.57
CA VAL A 149 -1.11 -3.96 23.10
C VAL A 149 -0.02 -2.92 23.35
N LYS A 150 1.20 -3.38 23.68
CA LYS A 150 2.38 -2.52 23.86
C LYS A 150 2.81 -1.85 22.55
N ASP A 151 2.76 -2.59 21.45
CA ASP A 151 3.11 -2.09 20.12
C ASP A 151 2.06 -1.09 19.61
N LEU A 152 0.78 -1.30 19.96
CA LEU A 152 -0.30 -0.33 19.69
C LEU A 152 -0.11 0.99 20.46
N LYS A 153 0.40 0.96 21.69
CA LYS A 153 0.73 2.18 22.43
C LYS A 153 1.84 2.98 21.74
N LEU A 154 2.87 2.30 21.24
CA LEU A 154 3.93 2.94 20.46
C LEU A 154 3.38 3.61 19.20
N PHE A 155 2.40 2.96 18.55
CA PHE A 155 1.66 3.48 17.41
C PHE A 155 0.89 4.77 17.78
N TYR A 156 0.21 4.75 18.93
CA TYR A 156 -0.57 5.89 19.40
C TYR A 156 0.32 7.10 19.76
N PHE A 157 1.43 6.87 20.47
CA PHE A 157 2.38 7.93 20.85
C PHE A 157 3.19 8.47 19.66
N GLY A 158 3.39 7.68 18.59
CA GLY A 158 4.05 8.14 17.37
C GLY A 158 3.16 8.98 16.46
N LEU A 159 1.84 8.85 16.57
CA LEU A 159 0.85 9.62 15.80
C LEU A 159 0.36 10.89 16.51
N PHE A 160 0.40 10.91 17.82
CA PHE A 160 -0.05 12.05 18.65
C PHE A 160 1.07 12.38 19.64
N PRO A 161 2.08 13.20 19.21
CA PRO A 161 3.11 13.71 20.09
C PRO A 161 2.55 14.66 21.14
#